data_a126a81f7a7df1af5a34fa5112bcc507
#
_entry.id   a126a81f7a7df1af5a34fa5112bcc507
#
_cell.length_a   1.000
_cell.length_b   1.000
_cell.length_c   1.000
_cell.angle_alpha   90.00
_cell.angle_beta   90.00
_cell.angle_gamma   90.00
#
_symmetry.space_group_name_H-M   'P 1'
#
loop_
_entity.id
_entity.type
_entity.pdbx_description
1 polymer ?
#
loop_
_entity_poly.entity_id
_entity_poly.type
_entity_poly.pdbx_seq_one_letter_code
_entity_poly.pdbx_strand_id
1 'polypeptide(L)'
;APMAPQVPVAEVITRTVAPSAEYTGFLAAPKTVELRSRVGGAVDAVSVPEGSLVRKGQLLFQIDPRPFQVTLDTAAAQLQQAEVLASQAQADFDRAERLVATGAVARKTYDDAVSARSARQAQVQAAKAAVAAARLDLSYARVTAPIAGRVDRVLVTEGNLVSGGVAGAATLLTTIVSIDPLHVYFDIDEATYLNVVSRSRPAAGAGGKASLPVQVGLTTDKGFPHRGALDFVGNTIDRSTGTIRARAVVPNPDGRMAPGMFARVKLSTGAAREAVLIDDQAVGTDQGRNYVLVVGENNQAQYRPIELGPVVDGLRVINGSLQAGEKIIIKGLVRPGMAVTPRMVPMQPPAAPAAGADPAKADGAAGSAEARK
;
A
#
# COMPACT_ATOMS: atom_id res chain seq x y z
N ALA A 1 -3.31 -60.75 -32.54
CA ALA A 1 -2.48 -59.56 -32.28
C ALA A 1 -2.95 -59.00 -30.92
N PRO A 2 -2.04 -58.69 -29.97
CA PRO A 2 -2.42 -58.08 -28.72
C PRO A 2 -3.11 -56.73 -29.00
N MET A 3 -4.33 -56.54 -28.48
CA MET A 3 -5.03 -55.27 -28.62
C MET A 3 -4.18 -54.14 -28.02
N ALA A 4 -3.89 -53.11 -28.81
CA ALA A 4 -3.18 -51.96 -28.36
C ALA A 4 -3.94 -51.28 -27.20
N PRO A 5 -3.31 -50.98 -26.06
CA PRO A 5 -3.97 -50.38 -24.91
C PRO A 5 -4.57 -49.02 -25.29
N GLN A 6 -5.80 -48.75 -24.85
CA GLN A 6 -6.39 -47.42 -24.96
C GLN A 6 -5.79 -46.50 -23.89
N VAL A 7 -5.24 -45.38 -24.32
CA VAL A 7 -4.60 -44.42 -23.46
C VAL A 7 -5.17 -43.01 -23.65
N PRO A 8 -5.37 -42.22 -22.57
CA PRO A 8 -5.76 -40.83 -22.68
C PRO A 8 -4.60 -40.00 -23.28
N VAL A 9 -4.93 -39.30 -24.36
CA VAL A 9 -3.98 -38.46 -25.11
C VAL A 9 -4.52 -37.05 -25.20
N ALA A 10 -3.72 -36.05 -24.92
CA ALA A 10 -4.08 -34.67 -25.11
C ALA A 10 -3.14 -33.94 -26.07
N GLU A 11 -3.63 -32.91 -26.71
CA GLU A 11 -2.85 -32.05 -27.57
C GLU A 11 -2.10 -31.03 -26.74
N VAL A 12 -0.83 -30.85 -27.04
CA VAL A 12 0.04 -29.83 -26.45
C VAL A 12 -0.47 -28.44 -26.82
N ILE A 13 -0.71 -27.60 -25.82
CA ILE A 13 -1.23 -26.27 -26.01
C ILE A 13 -0.13 -25.22 -25.88
N THR A 14 -0.25 -24.13 -26.63
CA THR A 14 0.61 -22.95 -26.50
C THR A 14 -0.18 -21.81 -25.91
N ARG A 15 0.35 -21.17 -24.89
CA ARG A 15 -0.19 -19.95 -24.30
C ARG A 15 0.89 -18.92 -24.06
N THR A 16 0.51 -17.66 -24.13
CA THR A 16 1.36 -16.57 -23.68
C THR A 16 1.42 -16.56 -22.17
N VAL A 17 2.57 -16.86 -21.60
CA VAL A 17 2.82 -16.95 -20.17
C VAL A 17 3.85 -15.91 -19.77
N ALA A 18 3.54 -15.10 -18.76
CA ALA A 18 4.51 -14.26 -18.08
C ALA A 18 5.06 -15.02 -16.86
N PRO A 19 6.36 -15.33 -16.83
CA PRO A 19 6.95 -15.93 -15.65
C PRO A 19 6.72 -15.03 -14.44
N SER A 20 6.37 -15.61 -13.31
CA SER A 20 6.07 -14.87 -12.08
C SER A 20 6.55 -15.63 -10.86
N ALA A 21 6.91 -14.89 -9.82
CA ALA A 21 7.21 -15.43 -8.50
C ALA A 21 6.15 -14.96 -7.50
N GLU A 22 5.82 -15.82 -6.53
CA GLU A 22 4.84 -15.53 -5.50
C GLU A 22 5.54 -15.32 -4.16
N TYR A 23 5.14 -14.27 -3.46
CA TYR A 23 5.66 -13.87 -2.17
C TYR A 23 4.52 -13.61 -1.19
N THR A 24 4.82 -13.76 0.08
CA THR A 24 3.90 -13.33 1.16
C THR A 24 4.30 -11.94 1.63
N GLY A 25 3.31 -11.10 1.85
CA GLY A 25 3.50 -9.75 2.31
C GLY A 25 2.38 -9.27 3.23
N PHE A 26 2.41 -8.01 3.58
CA PHE A 26 1.38 -7.36 4.39
C PHE A 26 1.05 -5.97 3.86
N LEU A 27 -0.21 -5.60 4.02
CA LEU A 27 -0.71 -4.28 3.67
C LEU A 27 -0.32 -3.27 4.75
N ALA A 28 0.06 -2.08 4.33
CA ALA A 28 0.36 -0.97 5.22
C ALA A 28 -0.22 0.34 4.70
N ALA A 29 -0.58 1.22 5.61
CA ALA A 29 -0.99 2.57 5.24
C ALA A 29 0.24 3.38 4.79
N PRO A 30 0.19 4.09 3.65
CA PRO A 30 1.23 5.03 3.24
C PRO A 30 1.47 6.15 4.26
N LYS A 31 0.41 6.58 4.95
CA LYS A 31 0.48 7.65 5.94
C LYS A 31 -0.34 7.27 7.16
N THR A 32 0.28 7.40 8.32
CA THR A 32 -0.36 7.28 9.63
C THR A 32 -0.06 8.55 10.41
N VAL A 33 -1.08 9.21 10.94
CA VAL A 33 -0.95 10.45 11.70
C VAL A 33 -1.64 10.29 13.05
N GLU A 34 -0.87 10.39 14.10
CA GLU A 34 -1.37 10.59 15.46
C GLU A 34 -1.82 12.04 15.62
N LEU A 35 -3.12 12.24 15.76
CA LEU A 35 -3.70 13.56 15.93
C LEU A 35 -3.63 13.94 17.41
N ARG A 36 -2.76 14.88 17.72
CA ARG A 36 -2.55 15.40 19.08
C ARG A 36 -2.97 16.84 19.17
N SER A 37 -3.46 17.25 20.36
CA SER A 37 -3.79 18.64 20.59
C SER A 37 -2.54 19.53 20.60
N ARG A 38 -2.60 20.67 19.91
CA ARG A 38 -1.53 21.68 19.93
C ARG A 38 -1.73 22.73 21.02
N VAL A 39 -2.97 22.92 21.47
CA VAL A 39 -3.34 23.87 22.51
C VAL A 39 -4.08 23.16 23.64
N GLY A 40 -3.98 23.65 24.87
CA GLY A 40 -4.69 23.11 26.02
C GLY A 40 -6.08 23.74 26.14
N GLY A 41 -7.04 22.99 26.67
CA GLY A 41 -8.40 23.49 26.90
C GLY A 41 -9.42 22.35 27.02
N ALA A 42 -10.66 22.69 27.31
CA ALA A 42 -11.74 21.72 27.31
C ALA A 42 -12.18 21.40 25.88
N VAL A 43 -12.51 20.14 25.61
CA VAL A 43 -13.10 19.72 24.32
C VAL A 43 -14.56 20.15 24.33
N ASP A 44 -14.92 21.06 23.44
CA ASP A 44 -16.26 21.61 23.30
C ASP A 44 -17.17 20.69 22.45
N ALA A 45 -16.61 20.15 21.37
CA ALA A 45 -17.35 19.23 20.50
C ALA A 45 -16.43 18.21 19.82
N VAL A 46 -16.97 17.00 19.61
CA VAL A 46 -16.40 15.92 18.83
C VAL A 46 -17.27 15.70 17.60
N SER A 47 -16.78 16.11 16.42
CA SER A 47 -17.56 16.14 15.18
C SER A 47 -17.30 14.93 14.27
N VAL A 48 -16.56 13.92 14.74
CA VAL A 48 -16.19 12.76 13.94
C VAL A 48 -16.61 11.46 14.61
N PRO A 49 -17.42 10.61 13.93
CA PRO A 49 -17.69 9.25 14.37
C PRO A 49 -16.43 8.38 14.29
N GLU A 50 -16.26 7.47 15.25
CA GLU A 50 -15.20 6.47 15.24
C GLU A 50 -15.28 5.59 13.98
N GLY A 51 -14.12 5.20 13.42
CA GLY A 51 -14.04 4.35 12.24
C GLY A 51 -14.48 5.01 10.93
N SER A 52 -14.93 6.28 10.96
CA SER A 52 -15.41 6.98 9.78
C SER A 52 -14.29 7.42 8.84
N LEU A 53 -14.67 7.65 7.58
CA LEU A 53 -13.79 8.24 6.57
C LEU A 53 -13.82 9.76 6.66
N VAL A 54 -12.65 10.38 6.67
CA VAL A 54 -12.52 11.83 6.72
C VAL A 54 -11.71 12.35 5.54
N ARG A 55 -12.03 13.58 5.13
CA ARG A 55 -11.29 14.32 4.11
C ARG A 55 -10.26 15.22 4.77
N LYS A 56 -9.16 15.50 4.06
CA LYS A 56 -8.19 16.49 4.51
C LYS A 56 -8.88 17.83 4.75
N GLY A 57 -8.62 18.46 5.92
CA GLY A 57 -9.21 19.72 6.34
C GLY A 57 -10.57 19.61 7.03
N GLN A 58 -11.17 18.44 7.11
CA GLN A 58 -12.43 18.22 7.82
C GLN A 58 -12.26 18.47 9.32
N LEU A 59 -13.18 19.21 9.95
CA LEU A 59 -13.19 19.45 11.39
C LEU A 59 -13.47 18.14 12.13
N LEU A 60 -12.66 17.83 13.13
CA LEU A 60 -12.78 16.60 13.93
C LEU A 60 -13.10 16.93 15.40
N PHE A 61 -12.35 17.87 15.97
CA PHE A 61 -12.55 18.30 17.35
C PHE A 61 -12.56 19.83 17.42
N GLN A 62 -13.36 20.34 18.32
CA GLN A 62 -13.38 21.74 18.71
C GLN A 62 -12.94 21.83 20.16
N ILE A 63 -11.83 22.53 20.43
CA ILE A 63 -11.41 22.92 21.77
C ILE A 63 -12.05 24.28 22.05
N ASP A 64 -12.42 24.57 23.29
CA ASP A 64 -13.06 25.84 23.67
C ASP A 64 -12.28 27.03 23.12
N PRO A 65 -12.81 27.76 22.12
CA PRO A 65 -12.11 28.85 21.47
C PRO A 65 -12.11 30.15 22.27
N ARG A 66 -12.97 30.28 23.28
CA ARG A 66 -13.21 31.55 24.01
C ARG A 66 -11.96 32.14 24.64
N PRO A 67 -11.09 31.37 25.34
CA PRO A 67 -9.86 31.92 25.93
C PRO A 67 -8.91 32.46 24.85
N PHE A 68 -8.82 31.77 23.73
CA PHE A 68 -7.95 32.17 22.60
C PHE A 68 -8.52 33.41 21.90
N GLN A 69 -9.85 33.53 21.78
CA GLN A 69 -10.48 34.72 21.22
C GLN A 69 -10.19 35.96 22.08
N VAL A 70 -10.32 35.86 23.41
CA VAL A 70 -10.01 36.96 24.33
C VAL A 70 -8.52 37.38 24.19
N THR A 71 -7.61 36.41 24.07
CA THR A 71 -6.18 36.70 23.87
C THR A 71 -5.94 37.44 22.55
N LEU A 72 -6.62 37.00 21.46
CA LEU A 72 -6.53 37.67 20.17
C LEU A 72 -7.08 39.10 20.22
N ASP A 73 -8.23 39.31 20.85
CA ASP A 73 -8.84 40.64 20.99
C ASP A 73 -7.94 41.58 21.80
N THR A 74 -7.31 41.08 22.88
CA THR A 74 -6.35 41.84 23.69
C THR A 74 -5.13 42.22 22.84
N ALA A 75 -4.55 41.31 22.08
CA ALA A 75 -3.42 41.56 21.20
C ALA A 75 -3.78 42.58 20.09
N ALA A 76 -4.98 42.51 19.55
CA ALA A 76 -5.51 43.43 18.53
C ALA A 76 -5.63 44.88 19.12
N ALA A 77 -6.13 45.01 20.34
CA ALA A 77 -6.24 46.29 21.01
C ALA A 77 -4.84 46.92 21.28
N GLN A 78 -3.84 46.08 21.67
CA GLN A 78 -2.44 46.53 21.83
C GLN A 78 -1.83 46.97 20.50
N LEU A 79 -2.12 46.30 19.41
CA LEU A 79 -1.68 46.70 18.08
C LEU A 79 -2.28 48.07 17.70
N GLN A 80 -3.56 48.25 17.90
CA GLN A 80 -4.24 49.53 17.62
C GLN A 80 -3.60 50.68 18.43
N GLN A 81 -3.29 50.46 19.71
CA GLN A 81 -2.60 51.45 20.54
C GLN A 81 -1.20 51.78 19.98
N ALA A 82 -0.43 50.75 19.57
CA ALA A 82 0.90 50.95 19.00
C ALA A 82 0.85 51.73 17.67
N GLU A 83 -0.15 51.45 16.83
CA GLU A 83 -0.36 52.16 15.55
C GLU A 83 -0.71 53.63 15.76
N VAL A 84 -1.53 53.97 16.74
CA VAL A 84 -1.84 55.36 17.11
C VAL A 84 -0.56 56.11 17.55
N LEU A 85 0.23 55.50 18.42
CA LEU A 85 1.49 56.11 18.92
C LEU A 85 2.53 56.24 17.78
N ALA A 86 2.57 55.31 16.85
CA ALA A 86 3.46 55.39 15.69
C ALA A 86 3.01 56.49 14.73
N SER A 87 1.71 56.65 14.52
CA SER A 87 1.15 57.76 13.73
C SER A 87 1.46 59.13 14.34
N GLN A 88 1.36 59.25 15.67
CA GLN A 88 1.76 60.47 16.38
C GLN A 88 3.26 60.76 16.18
N ALA A 89 4.14 59.78 16.41
CA ALA A 89 5.57 59.92 16.22
C ALA A 89 5.97 60.26 14.78
N GLN A 90 5.25 59.74 13.82
CA GLN A 90 5.43 60.11 12.40
C GLN A 90 5.06 61.57 12.14
N ALA A 91 3.93 62.06 12.67
CA ALA A 91 3.53 63.47 12.53
C ALA A 91 4.54 64.42 13.20
N ASP A 92 5.08 64.03 14.37
CA ASP A 92 6.12 64.81 15.05
C ASP A 92 7.45 64.82 14.27
N PHE A 93 7.84 63.69 13.67
CA PHE A 93 8.98 63.62 12.78
C PHE A 93 8.80 64.54 11.57
N ASP A 94 7.66 64.43 10.84
CA ASP A 94 7.37 65.26 9.65
C ASP A 94 7.39 66.75 9.99
N ARG A 95 6.97 67.14 11.19
CA ARG A 95 7.04 68.51 11.69
C ARG A 95 8.51 68.94 11.97
N ALA A 96 9.27 68.09 12.66
CA ALA A 96 10.67 68.36 12.98
C ALA A 96 11.54 68.47 11.73
N GLU A 97 11.27 67.64 10.71
CA GLU A 97 11.97 67.63 9.40
C GLU A 97 11.77 68.97 8.66
N ARG A 98 10.57 69.49 8.62
CA ARG A 98 10.28 70.79 8.00
C ARG A 98 10.93 71.98 8.71
N LEU A 99 10.95 71.94 10.07
CA LEU A 99 11.47 73.03 10.91
C LEU A 99 12.99 73.02 10.98
N VAL A 100 13.67 71.88 10.94
CA VAL A 100 15.12 71.81 10.93
C VAL A 100 15.69 72.37 9.61
N ALA A 101 15.02 72.19 8.51
CA ALA A 101 15.40 72.73 7.18
C ALA A 101 15.40 74.26 7.17
N THR A 102 14.57 74.90 7.97
CA THR A 102 14.49 76.37 8.10
C THR A 102 15.30 76.91 9.26
N GLY A 103 16.03 76.05 10.04
CA GLY A 103 16.80 76.45 11.24
C GLY A 103 15.94 76.81 12.48
N ALA A 104 14.61 76.55 12.42
CA ALA A 104 13.66 76.88 13.50
C ALA A 104 13.74 75.95 14.72
N VAL A 105 14.35 74.74 14.61
CA VAL A 105 14.60 73.83 15.70
C VAL A 105 16.02 73.30 15.71
N ALA A 106 16.50 72.87 16.89
CA ALA A 106 17.84 72.32 17.05
C ALA A 106 17.92 70.93 16.35
N ARG A 107 19.09 70.60 15.81
CA ARG A 107 19.31 69.26 15.15
C ARG A 107 19.05 68.11 16.10
N LYS A 108 19.35 68.28 17.39
CA LYS A 108 19.03 67.26 18.41
C LYS A 108 17.53 66.91 18.44
N THR A 109 16.64 67.90 18.33
CA THR A 109 15.20 67.66 18.34
C THR A 109 14.76 66.83 17.13
N TYR A 110 15.40 67.05 15.96
CA TYR A 110 15.16 66.21 14.77
C TYR A 110 15.64 64.75 14.99
N ASP A 111 16.88 64.59 15.50
CA ASP A 111 17.46 63.27 15.75
C ASP A 111 16.65 62.48 16.82
N ASP A 112 16.12 63.18 17.83
CA ASP A 112 15.22 62.61 18.84
C ASP A 112 13.89 62.13 18.17
N ALA A 113 13.32 62.90 17.25
CA ALA A 113 12.10 62.55 16.51
C ALA A 113 12.30 61.35 15.57
N VAL A 114 13.48 61.30 14.88
CA VAL A 114 13.88 60.12 14.06
C VAL A 114 13.91 58.85 14.92
N SER A 115 14.56 58.94 16.07
CA SER A 115 14.71 57.80 17.01
C SER A 115 13.37 57.39 17.58
N ALA A 116 12.51 58.32 17.97
CA ALA A 116 11.14 58.06 18.47
C ALA A 116 10.28 57.36 17.41
N ARG A 117 10.29 57.86 16.17
CA ARG A 117 9.59 57.25 15.06
C ARG A 117 10.02 55.79 14.84
N SER A 118 11.34 55.55 14.78
CA SER A 118 11.88 54.21 14.58
C SER A 118 11.50 53.27 15.75
N ALA A 119 11.54 53.73 16.99
CA ALA A 119 11.14 52.94 18.16
C ALA A 119 9.63 52.58 18.12
N ARG A 120 8.76 53.53 17.76
CA ARG A 120 7.31 53.26 17.61
C ARG A 120 6.98 52.34 16.47
N GLN A 121 7.67 52.44 15.33
CA GLN A 121 7.54 51.50 14.22
C GLN A 121 7.96 50.08 14.64
N ALA A 122 9.04 49.91 15.37
CA ALA A 122 9.44 48.61 15.93
C ALA A 122 8.38 48.05 16.89
N GLN A 123 7.76 48.91 17.71
CA GLN A 123 6.67 48.52 18.61
C GLN A 123 5.44 48.02 17.87
N VAL A 124 5.06 48.64 16.73
CA VAL A 124 3.99 48.16 15.85
C VAL A 124 4.32 46.75 15.29
N GLN A 125 5.55 46.53 14.86
CA GLN A 125 5.95 45.20 14.36
C GLN A 125 5.86 44.12 15.46
N ALA A 126 6.27 44.45 16.70
CA ALA A 126 6.14 43.53 17.83
C ALA A 126 4.68 43.20 18.14
N ALA A 127 3.79 44.22 18.14
CA ALA A 127 2.35 44.01 18.35
C ALA A 127 1.72 43.22 17.22
N LYS A 128 2.09 43.41 15.96
CA LYS A 128 1.63 42.58 14.84
C LYS A 128 2.03 41.11 14.99
N ALA A 129 3.23 40.86 15.47
CA ALA A 129 3.68 39.49 15.75
C ALA A 129 2.85 38.85 16.90
N ALA A 130 2.52 39.61 17.93
CA ALA A 130 1.63 39.11 19.01
C ALA A 130 0.22 38.75 18.50
N VAL A 131 -0.38 39.58 17.65
CA VAL A 131 -1.66 39.29 17.01
C VAL A 131 -1.57 38.01 16.14
N ALA A 132 -0.49 37.85 15.38
CA ALA A 132 -0.29 36.67 14.56
C ALA A 132 -0.16 35.38 15.40
N ALA A 133 0.55 35.45 16.54
CA ALA A 133 0.67 34.32 17.47
C ALA A 133 -0.69 33.95 18.08
N ALA A 134 -1.44 34.92 18.61
CA ALA A 134 -2.77 34.68 19.18
C ALA A 134 -3.76 34.11 18.15
N ARG A 135 -3.70 34.57 16.88
CA ARG A 135 -4.51 34.03 15.78
C ARG A 135 -4.14 32.60 15.45
N LEU A 136 -2.86 32.24 15.51
CA LEU A 136 -2.38 30.89 15.28
C LEU A 136 -2.91 29.95 16.39
N ASP A 137 -2.83 30.34 17.66
CA ASP A 137 -3.33 29.55 18.77
C ASP A 137 -4.87 29.34 18.67
N LEU A 138 -5.61 30.36 18.30
CA LEU A 138 -7.06 30.25 18.03
C LEU A 138 -7.32 29.27 16.88
N SER A 139 -6.50 29.26 15.84
CA SER A 139 -6.66 28.32 14.75
C SER A 139 -6.43 26.87 15.18
N TYR A 140 -5.56 26.62 16.15
CA TYR A 140 -5.30 25.30 16.71
C TYR A 140 -6.42 24.77 17.62
N ALA A 141 -7.30 25.64 18.12
CA ALA A 141 -8.50 25.21 18.81
C ALA A 141 -9.48 24.46 17.90
N ARG A 142 -9.38 24.63 16.57
CA ARG A 142 -10.11 23.87 15.56
C ARG A 142 -9.22 22.76 15.00
N VAL A 143 -9.36 21.56 15.55
CA VAL A 143 -8.55 20.42 15.16
C VAL A 143 -9.13 19.77 13.91
N THR A 144 -8.40 19.84 12.80
CA THR A 144 -8.81 19.32 11.50
C THR A 144 -7.93 18.14 11.05
N ALA A 145 -8.48 17.29 10.17
CA ALA A 145 -7.75 16.16 9.60
C ALA A 145 -6.60 16.64 8.70
N PRO A 146 -5.33 16.30 8.99
CA PRO A 146 -4.19 16.69 8.15
C PRO A 146 -4.09 15.87 6.85
N ILE A 147 -4.67 14.68 6.84
CA ILE A 147 -4.75 13.75 5.70
C ILE A 147 -6.17 13.24 5.52
N ALA A 148 -6.49 12.78 4.31
CA ALA A 148 -7.68 11.96 4.10
C ALA A 148 -7.38 10.52 4.54
N GLY A 149 -8.36 9.85 5.15
CA GLY A 149 -8.18 8.49 5.64
C GLY A 149 -9.31 8.05 6.56
N ARG A 150 -9.10 6.94 7.24
CA ARG A 150 -10.01 6.40 8.25
C ARG A 150 -9.53 6.81 9.63
N VAL A 151 -10.44 7.32 10.43
CA VAL A 151 -10.23 7.65 11.84
C VAL A 151 -10.32 6.37 12.66
N ASP A 152 -9.43 6.21 13.60
CA ASP A 152 -9.48 5.15 14.61
C ASP A 152 -10.49 5.56 15.71
N ARG A 153 -10.47 4.89 16.86
CA ARG A 153 -11.26 5.27 18.03
C ARG A 153 -10.92 6.69 18.50
N VAL A 154 -11.89 7.36 19.03
CA VAL A 154 -11.75 8.68 19.68
C VAL A 154 -11.37 8.46 21.14
N LEU A 155 -10.22 9.03 21.56
CA LEU A 155 -9.68 8.82 22.91
C LEU A 155 -10.14 9.86 23.91
N VAL A 156 -10.83 10.91 23.46
CA VAL A 156 -11.30 12.01 24.29
C VAL A 156 -12.78 12.31 23.98
N THR A 157 -13.53 12.67 25.00
CA THR A 157 -14.95 13.03 24.88
C THR A 157 -15.15 14.52 25.15
N GLU A 158 -16.32 15.02 24.78
CA GLU A 158 -16.76 16.38 25.11
C GLU A 158 -16.68 16.62 26.62
N GLY A 159 -16.22 17.78 27.02
CA GLY A 159 -15.97 18.14 28.42
C GLY A 159 -14.62 17.72 28.98
N ASN A 160 -13.87 16.83 28.34
CA ASN A 160 -12.54 16.47 28.80
C ASN A 160 -11.53 17.62 28.62
N LEU A 161 -10.67 17.77 29.59
CA LEU A 161 -9.55 18.72 29.49
C LEU A 161 -8.39 18.05 28.75
N VAL A 162 -7.89 18.69 27.69
CA VAL A 162 -6.71 18.24 26.92
C VAL A 162 -5.55 19.17 27.14
N SER A 163 -4.36 18.58 27.13
CA SER A 163 -3.09 19.33 27.21
C SER A 163 -2.52 19.54 25.81
N GLY A 164 -2.11 20.77 25.51
CA GLY A 164 -1.38 21.12 24.30
C GLY A 164 0.12 21.08 24.51
N GLY A 165 0.89 21.24 23.43
CA GLY A 165 2.33 21.43 23.52
C GLY A 165 3.13 20.50 22.64
N VAL A 166 4.39 20.22 23.05
CA VAL A 166 5.34 19.38 22.32
C VAL A 166 4.95 17.89 22.38
N ALA A 167 5.43 17.13 21.40
CA ALA A 167 5.21 15.68 21.36
C ALA A 167 5.65 14.99 22.67
N GLY A 168 4.77 14.17 23.24
CA GLY A 168 4.96 13.48 24.52
C GLY A 168 4.15 14.08 25.67
N ALA A 169 3.93 15.40 25.72
CA ALA A 169 3.05 16.05 26.68
C ALA A 169 1.64 16.32 26.12
N ALA A 170 1.51 16.43 24.81
CA ALA A 170 0.23 16.70 24.13
C ALA A 170 -0.69 15.47 24.15
N THR A 171 -1.96 15.70 24.49
CA THR A 171 -3.00 14.66 24.53
C THR A 171 -3.25 14.09 23.13
N LEU A 172 -3.19 12.76 22.99
CA LEU A 172 -3.58 12.06 21.77
C LEU A 172 -5.12 12.04 21.68
N LEU A 173 -5.65 12.54 20.58
CA LEU A 173 -7.10 12.62 20.35
C LEU A 173 -7.61 11.40 19.57
N THR A 174 -6.94 11.07 18.48
CA THR A 174 -7.20 9.90 17.62
C THR A 174 -6.03 9.64 16.68
N THR A 175 -6.08 8.54 15.95
CA THR A 175 -5.14 8.24 14.86
C THR A 175 -5.88 8.23 13.52
N ILE A 176 -5.29 8.76 12.47
CA ILE A 176 -5.81 8.73 11.11
C ILE A 176 -4.87 7.95 10.24
N VAL A 177 -5.38 6.93 9.54
CA VAL A 177 -4.61 6.11 8.59
C VAL A 177 -5.15 6.31 7.18
N SER A 178 -4.26 6.54 6.23
CA SER A 178 -4.66 6.56 4.82
C SER A 178 -5.02 5.15 4.37
N ILE A 179 -6.10 5.01 3.61
CA ILE A 179 -6.59 3.71 3.15
C ILE A 179 -6.54 3.52 1.65
N ASP A 180 -6.35 4.57 0.89
CA ASP A 180 -6.22 4.53 -0.58
C ASP A 180 -5.18 5.56 -1.06
N PRO A 181 -4.18 5.13 -1.84
CA PRO A 181 -3.81 3.72 -2.08
C PRO A 181 -3.21 3.06 -0.82
N LEU A 182 -3.07 1.73 -0.83
CA LEU A 182 -2.31 0.99 0.18
C LEU A 182 -0.93 0.61 -0.35
N HIS A 183 0.01 0.39 0.55
CA HIS A 183 1.28 -0.23 0.28
C HIS A 183 1.24 -1.70 0.64
N VAL A 184 1.87 -2.54 -0.17
CA VAL A 184 2.15 -3.95 0.16
C VAL A 184 3.64 -4.08 0.31
N TYR A 185 4.10 -4.51 1.48
CA TYR A 185 5.50 -4.85 1.74
C TYR A 185 5.66 -6.36 1.64
N PHE A 186 6.69 -6.80 0.93
CA PHE A 186 7.06 -8.20 0.78
C PHE A 186 8.57 -8.31 0.58
N ASP A 187 9.13 -9.48 0.85
CA ASP A 187 10.55 -9.70 0.74
C ASP A 187 10.83 -10.61 -0.47
N ILE A 188 11.69 -10.15 -1.38
CA ILE A 188 12.10 -10.86 -2.60
C ILE A 188 13.49 -11.46 -2.43
N ASP A 189 13.73 -12.61 -3.03
CA ASP A 189 15.03 -13.27 -3.03
C ASP A 189 16.06 -12.56 -3.90
N GLU A 190 17.34 -12.77 -3.62
CA GLU A 190 18.46 -12.17 -4.33
C GLU A 190 18.46 -12.50 -5.82
N ALA A 191 18.09 -13.74 -6.21
CA ALA A 191 18.03 -14.15 -7.60
C ALA A 191 16.99 -13.36 -8.39
N THR A 192 15.78 -13.16 -7.84
CA THR A 192 14.75 -12.31 -8.43
C THR A 192 15.19 -10.85 -8.51
N TYR A 193 15.84 -10.35 -7.47
CA TYR A 193 16.39 -9.00 -7.48
C TYR A 193 17.38 -8.79 -8.62
N LEU A 194 18.37 -9.67 -8.77
CA LEU A 194 19.40 -9.57 -9.80
C LEU A 194 18.85 -9.77 -11.21
N ASN A 195 17.96 -10.74 -11.41
CA ASN A 195 17.48 -11.10 -12.74
C ASN A 195 16.40 -10.17 -13.28
N VAL A 196 15.60 -9.56 -12.41
CA VAL A 196 14.41 -8.80 -12.80
C VAL A 196 14.52 -7.34 -12.40
N VAL A 197 14.65 -7.07 -11.12
CA VAL A 197 14.54 -5.72 -10.57
C VAL A 197 15.72 -4.85 -10.96
N SER A 198 16.94 -5.38 -10.87
CA SER A 198 18.15 -4.63 -11.23
C SER A 198 18.19 -4.26 -12.71
N ARG A 199 17.71 -5.16 -13.59
CA ARG A 199 17.66 -4.93 -15.05
C ARG A 199 16.52 -3.98 -15.46
N SER A 200 15.44 -3.94 -14.70
CA SER A 200 14.30 -3.05 -14.95
C SER A 200 14.51 -1.64 -14.41
N ARG A 201 15.64 -1.38 -13.73
CA ARG A 201 15.96 -0.07 -13.19
C ARG A 201 16.35 0.86 -14.34
N PRO A 202 15.69 2.03 -14.52
CA PRO A 202 16.10 2.99 -15.53
C PRO A 202 17.56 3.39 -15.29
N ALA A 203 18.32 3.59 -16.37
CA ALA A 203 19.66 4.14 -16.29
C ALA A 203 19.62 5.47 -15.52
N ALA A 204 20.63 5.74 -14.70
CA ALA A 204 20.73 6.95 -13.89
C ALA A 204 20.57 8.18 -14.81
N GLY A 205 19.48 8.95 -14.59
CA GLY A 205 19.16 10.14 -15.36
C GLY A 205 17.86 10.06 -16.19
N ALA A 206 17.33 8.87 -16.45
CA ALA A 206 16.00 8.73 -17.05
C ALA A 206 14.96 8.74 -15.92
N GLY A 207 14.20 9.82 -15.75
CA GLY A 207 13.19 10.00 -14.71
C GLY A 207 11.97 9.07 -14.77
N GLY A 208 12.11 7.88 -15.37
CA GLY A 208 11.10 6.84 -15.47
C GLY A 208 11.22 5.86 -14.31
N LYS A 209 10.22 5.79 -13.43
CA LYS A 209 10.08 4.68 -12.49
C LYS A 209 9.81 3.43 -13.31
N ALA A 210 10.71 2.44 -13.26
CA ALA A 210 10.41 1.11 -13.79
C ALA A 210 9.33 0.51 -12.88
N SER A 211 8.11 0.59 -13.33
CA SER A 211 6.95 0.04 -12.62
C SER A 211 6.70 -1.37 -13.10
N LEU A 212 7.24 -2.35 -12.36
CA LEU A 212 6.93 -3.74 -12.62
C LEU A 212 5.49 -4.03 -12.14
N PRO A 213 4.66 -4.67 -12.97
CA PRO A 213 3.30 -5.01 -12.58
C PRO A 213 3.33 -6.08 -11.48
N VAL A 214 2.49 -5.85 -10.48
CA VAL A 214 2.30 -6.74 -9.34
C VAL A 214 0.82 -7.07 -9.25
N GLN A 215 0.51 -8.31 -8.94
CA GLN A 215 -0.84 -8.74 -8.64
C GLN A 215 -0.91 -9.15 -7.17
N VAL A 216 -1.98 -8.79 -6.50
CA VAL A 216 -2.16 -9.04 -5.06
C VAL A 216 -3.45 -9.79 -4.83
N GLY A 217 -3.39 -10.80 -3.99
CA GLY A 217 -4.52 -11.58 -3.51
C GLY A 217 -4.56 -11.61 -1.99
N LEU A 218 -5.71 -11.38 -1.41
CA LEU A 218 -5.94 -11.55 0.02
C LEU A 218 -6.14 -13.03 0.37
N THR A 219 -6.17 -13.35 1.65
CA THR A 219 -6.36 -14.74 2.14
C THR A 219 -7.66 -15.36 1.65
N THR A 220 -8.72 -14.55 1.49
CA THR A 220 -10.05 -15.00 1.04
C THR A 220 -10.23 -14.99 -0.47
N ASP A 221 -9.29 -14.39 -1.21
CA ASP A 221 -9.42 -14.24 -2.65
C ASP A 221 -9.07 -15.54 -3.40
N LYS A 222 -9.85 -15.84 -4.41
CA LYS A 222 -9.50 -16.85 -5.41
C LYS A 222 -8.54 -16.20 -6.42
N GLY A 223 -7.23 -16.53 -6.31
CA GLY A 223 -6.20 -15.95 -7.18
C GLY A 223 -5.69 -14.58 -6.72
N PHE A 224 -5.46 -13.67 -7.68
CA PHE A 224 -4.84 -12.35 -7.47
C PHE A 224 -5.65 -11.25 -8.17
N PRO A 225 -6.82 -10.86 -7.63
CA PRO A 225 -7.72 -9.93 -8.30
C PRO A 225 -7.23 -8.47 -8.28
N HIS A 226 -6.39 -8.08 -7.32
CA HIS A 226 -5.94 -6.69 -7.16
C HIS A 226 -4.67 -6.44 -7.95
N ARG A 227 -4.67 -5.39 -8.77
CA ARG A 227 -3.52 -4.99 -9.56
C ARG A 227 -2.80 -3.84 -8.88
N GLY A 228 -1.48 -3.94 -8.83
CA GLY A 228 -0.60 -2.93 -8.29
C GLY A 228 0.67 -2.78 -9.11
N ALA A 229 1.56 -1.96 -8.61
CA ALA A 229 2.84 -1.69 -9.24
C ALA A 229 3.95 -1.62 -8.20
N LEU A 230 5.07 -2.27 -8.47
CA LEU A 230 6.29 -2.15 -7.66
C LEU A 230 6.81 -0.71 -7.77
N ASP A 231 6.90 0.00 -6.66
CA ASP A 231 7.35 1.39 -6.62
C ASP A 231 8.67 1.58 -5.88
N PHE A 232 9.03 0.63 -5.02
CA PHE A 232 10.24 0.72 -4.21
C PHE A 232 10.85 -0.66 -3.97
N VAL A 233 12.17 -0.71 -3.99
CA VAL A 233 12.96 -1.85 -3.53
C VAL A 233 14.07 -1.32 -2.64
N GLY A 234 14.30 -1.98 -1.52
CA GLY A 234 15.33 -1.64 -0.55
C GLY A 234 16.73 -1.57 -1.19
N ASN A 235 17.64 -1.06 -0.44
CA ASN A 235 19.04 -0.90 -0.85
C ASN A 235 20.00 -1.88 -0.15
N THR A 236 19.46 -2.70 0.74
CA THR A 236 20.24 -3.65 1.57
C THR A 236 19.54 -5.00 1.60
N ILE A 237 20.28 -6.07 1.38
CA ILE A 237 19.85 -7.45 1.53
C ILE A 237 20.00 -7.83 2.99
N ASP A 238 18.97 -8.41 3.59
CA ASP A 238 19.04 -9.03 4.91
C ASP A 238 19.87 -10.32 4.81
N ARG A 239 21.03 -10.34 5.48
CA ARG A 239 21.97 -11.45 5.43
C ARG A 239 21.47 -12.73 6.10
N SER A 240 20.48 -12.62 6.99
CA SER A 240 19.91 -13.78 7.71
C SER A 240 18.94 -14.56 6.83
N THR A 241 18.22 -13.88 5.94
CA THR A 241 17.20 -14.46 5.07
C THR A 241 17.59 -14.51 3.59
N GLY A 242 18.64 -13.77 3.17
CA GLY A 242 19.00 -13.62 1.76
C GLY A 242 17.96 -12.86 0.93
N THR A 243 17.14 -12.03 1.58
CA THR A 243 16.04 -11.32 0.92
C THR A 243 16.22 -9.80 0.98
N ILE A 244 15.56 -9.11 0.07
CA ILE A 244 15.49 -7.65 0.03
C ILE A 244 14.04 -7.20 0.08
N ARG A 245 13.76 -6.19 0.90
CA ARG A 245 12.40 -5.66 1.05
C ARG A 245 11.96 -4.88 -0.16
N ALA A 246 10.80 -5.25 -0.68
CA ALA A 246 10.12 -4.60 -1.78
C ALA A 246 8.78 -4.00 -1.33
N ARG A 247 8.31 -2.99 -2.06
CA ARG A 247 7.01 -2.37 -1.83
C ARG A 247 6.29 -2.17 -3.15
N ALA A 248 5.02 -2.52 -3.16
CA ALA A 248 4.11 -2.21 -4.25
C ALA A 248 2.99 -1.30 -3.78
N VAL A 249 2.47 -0.48 -4.69
CA VAL A 249 1.30 0.37 -4.49
C VAL A 249 0.09 -0.33 -5.07
N VAL A 250 -0.98 -0.44 -4.29
CA VAL A 250 -2.23 -1.08 -4.66
C VAL A 250 -3.40 -0.13 -4.43
N PRO A 251 -4.20 0.20 -5.43
CA PRO A 251 -5.42 0.99 -5.26
C PRO A 251 -6.44 0.26 -4.37
N ASN A 252 -7.14 1.00 -3.53
CA ASN A 252 -8.17 0.48 -2.62
C ASN A 252 -9.40 1.40 -2.60
N PRO A 253 -10.03 1.66 -3.76
CA PRO A 253 -11.13 2.62 -3.85
C PRO A 253 -12.34 2.22 -3.01
N ASP A 254 -12.58 0.91 -2.84
CA ASP A 254 -13.71 0.39 -2.08
C ASP A 254 -13.46 0.39 -0.56
N GLY A 255 -12.23 0.69 -0.11
CA GLY A 255 -11.84 0.68 1.30
C GLY A 255 -11.96 -0.70 1.99
N ARG A 256 -12.03 -1.79 1.21
CA ARG A 256 -12.17 -3.17 1.74
C ARG A 256 -10.90 -3.71 2.34
N MET A 257 -9.77 -3.32 1.78
CA MET A 257 -8.47 -3.69 2.31
C MET A 257 -8.12 -2.78 3.48
N ALA A 258 -7.64 -3.37 4.56
CA ALA A 258 -7.17 -2.64 5.74
C ALA A 258 -5.66 -2.81 5.93
N PRO A 259 -4.96 -1.78 6.42
CA PRO A 259 -3.58 -1.91 6.85
C PRO A 259 -3.44 -3.05 7.89
N GLY A 260 -2.36 -3.82 7.81
CA GLY A 260 -2.09 -4.97 8.67
C GLY A 260 -2.58 -6.31 8.12
N MET A 261 -3.40 -6.33 7.06
CA MET A 261 -3.82 -7.59 6.44
C MET A 261 -2.66 -8.28 5.72
N PHE A 262 -2.63 -9.60 5.79
CA PHE A 262 -1.73 -10.42 4.99
C PHE A 262 -2.17 -10.43 3.52
N ALA A 263 -1.19 -10.46 2.62
CA ALA A 263 -1.41 -10.47 1.19
C ALA A 263 -0.43 -11.42 0.50
N ARG A 264 -0.91 -12.14 -0.51
CA ARG A 264 -0.07 -12.86 -1.45
C ARG A 264 0.24 -11.93 -2.61
N VAL A 265 1.49 -11.88 -3.00
CA VAL A 265 2.01 -10.95 -4.02
C VAL A 265 2.59 -11.77 -5.16
N LYS A 266 2.09 -11.58 -6.36
CA LYS A 266 2.59 -12.19 -7.58
C LYS A 266 3.31 -11.13 -8.39
N LEU A 267 4.65 -11.25 -8.44
CA LEU A 267 5.53 -10.35 -9.18
C LEU A 267 5.85 -10.98 -10.54
N SER A 268 5.63 -10.25 -11.64
CA SER A 268 6.08 -10.67 -12.96
C SER A 268 7.60 -10.62 -13.03
N THR A 269 8.24 -11.78 -13.34
CA THR A 269 9.69 -11.91 -13.39
C THR A 269 10.28 -11.90 -14.82
N GLY A 270 9.43 -11.70 -15.82
CA GLY A 270 9.86 -11.63 -17.22
C GLY A 270 8.75 -11.17 -18.16
N ALA A 271 9.16 -10.89 -19.40
CA ALA A 271 8.19 -10.57 -20.45
C ALA A 271 7.30 -11.78 -20.76
N ALA A 272 6.07 -11.51 -21.12
CA ALA A 272 5.17 -12.54 -21.61
C ALA A 272 5.75 -13.18 -22.88
N ARG A 273 5.86 -14.51 -22.87
CA ARG A 273 6.37 -15.31 -24.00
C ARG A 273 5.43 -16.47 -24.29
N GLU A 274 5.38 -16.89 -25.52
CA GLU A 274 4.70 -18.13 -25.85
C GLU A 274 5.43 -19.30 -25.18
N ALA A 275 4.68 -20.11 -24.45
CA ALA A 275 5.19 -21.27 -23.77
C ALA A 275 4.29 -22.48 -24.07
N VAL A 276 4.95 -23.61 -24.21
CA VAL A 276 4.28 -24.92 -24.36
C VAL A 276 3.86 -25.39 -22.98
N LEU A 277 2.60 -25.77 -22.84
CA LEU A 277 1.99 -26.19 -21.58
C LEU A 277 1.42 -27.60 -21.70
N ILE A 278 1.70 -28.44 -20.70
CA ILE A 278 1.17 -29.78 -20.58
C ILE A 278 0.62 -30.06 -19.18
N ASP A 279 -0.21 -31.08 -19.06
CA ASP A 279 -0.62 -31.62 -17.76
C ASP A 279 0.59 -32.25 -17.05
N ASP A 280 0.81 -31.92 -15.79
CA ASP A 280 1.91 -32.45 -14.97
C ASP A 280 1.86 -33.99 -14.84
N GLN A 281 0.67 -34.60 -14.99
CA GLN A 281 0.50 -36.05 -14.99
C GLN A 281 1.11 -36.75 -16.24
N ALA A 282 1.38 -36.01 -17.30
CA ALA A 282 2.02 -36.53 -18.51
C ALA A 282 3.55 -36.65 -18.37
N VAL A 283 4.13 -36.07 -17.32
CA VAL A 283 5.57 -36.10 -17.08
C VAL A 283 5.98 -37.41 -16.43
N GLY A 284 6.83 -38.17 -17.12
CA GLY A 284 7.53 -39.33 -16.58
C GLY A 284 8.94 -38.97 -16.14
N THR A 285 9.49 -39.72 -15.20
CA THR A 285 10.87 -39.59 -14.78
C THR A 285 11.57 -40.94 -14.94
N ASP A 286 12.68 -40.95 -15.65
CA ASP A 286 13.55 -42.10 -15.85
C ASP A 286 15.00 -41.72 -15.55
N GLN A 287 15.64 -42.44 -14.61
CA GLN A 287 17.03 -42.22 -14.17
C GLN A 287 17.37 -40.74 -13.89
N GLY A 288 16.42 -40.00 -13.30
CA GLY A 288 16.60 -38.57 -12.98
C GLY A 288 16.40 -37.62 -14.17
N ARG A 289 15.98 -38.11 -15.33
CA ARG A 289 15.60 -37.30 -16.50
C ARG A 289 14.10 -37.28 -16.68
N ASN A 290 13.55 -36.10 -16.94
CA ASN A 290 12.14 -35.94 -17.22
C ASN A 290 11.85 -36.18 -18.69
N TYR A 291 10.76 -36.86 -18.98
CA TYR A 291 10.33 -37.16 -20.33
C TYR A 291 8.81 -37.14 -20.49
N VAL A 292 8.36 -37.08 -21.70
CA VAL A 292 6.98 -37.30 -22.10
C VAL A 292 6.91 -38.39 -23.17
N LEU A 293 5.77 -39.08 -23.28
CA LEU A 293 5.49 -40.00 -24.35
C LEU A 293 4.63 -39.31 -25.40
N VAL A 294 5.24 -39.06 -26.57
CA VAL A 294 4.55 -38.45 -27.73
C VAL A 294 3.99 -39.57 -28.60
N VAL A 295 2.77 -39.42 -29.12
CA VAL A 295 2.19 -40.34 -30.06
C VAL A 295 2.65 -40.00 -31.47
N GLY A 296 3.50 -40.84 -32.06
CA GLY A 296 3.99 -40.70 -33.42
C GLY A 296 2.97 -41.09 -34.50
N GLU A 297 3.34 -40.90 -35.76
CA GLU A 297 2.46 -41.16 -36.96
C GLU A 297 1.90 -42.56 -37.03
N ASN A 298 2.56 -43.55 -36.46
CA ASN A 298 2.12 -44.97 -36.46
C ASN A 298 1.43 -45.36 -35.15
N ASN A 299 0.87 -44.39 -34.38
CA ASN A 299 0.29 -44.61 -33.05
C ASN A 299 1.27 -45.32 -32.07
N GLN A 300 2.55 -45.12 -32.22
CA GLN A 300 3.57 -45.62 -31.30
C GLN A 300 3.99 -44.56 -30.31
N ALA A 301 4.19 -44.96 -29.06
CA ALA A 301 4.64 -44.10 -28.00
C ALA A 301 6.18 -43.81 -28.19
N GLN A 302 6.54 -42.58 -28.45
CA GLN A 302 7.93 -42.15 -28.61
C GLN A 302 8.39 -41.43 -27.33
N TYR A 303 9.55 -41.84 -26.84
CA TYR A 303 10.21 -41.19 -25.73
C TYR A 303 10.78 -39.85 -26.16
N ARG A 304 10.43 -38.76 -25.47
CA ARG A 304 11.00 -37.43 -25.72
C ARG A 304 11.45 -36.80 -24.42
N PRO A 305 12.77 -36.54 -24.26
CA PRO A 305 13.26 -35.84 -23.06
C PRO A 305 12.80 -34.39 -23.07
N ILE A 306 12.46 -33.89 -21.90
CA ILE A 306 11.95 -32.51 -21.69
C ILE A 306 12.66 -31.84 -20.51
N GLU A 307 12.69 -30.52 -20.55
CA GLU A 307 13.08 -29.69 -19.41
C GLU A 307 11.85 -29.05 -18.79
N LEU A 308 11.69 -29.25 -17.47
CA LEU A 308 10.54 -28.72 -16.74
C LEU A 308 10.73 -27.25 -16.42
N GLY A 309 9.72 -26.45 -16.75
CA GLY A 309 9.57 -25.08 -16.29
C GLY A 309 8.60 -24.97 -15.09
N PRO A 310 8.19 -23.75 -14.74
CA PRO A 310 7.22 -23.52 -13.67
C PRO A 310 5.82 -24.05 -14.01
N VAL A 311 5.02 -24.28 -12.99
CA VAL A 311 3.59 -24.55 -13.16
C VAL A 311 2.83 -23.22 -13.27
N VAL A 312 1.97 -23.11 -14.27
CA VAL A 312 1.14 -21.93 -14.51
C VAL A 312 -0.30 -22.39 -14.74
N ASP A 313 -1.23 -21.87 -13.97
CA ASP A 313 -2.66 -22.23 -14.02
C ASP A 313 -2.92 -23.75 -13.96
N GLY A 314 -2.09 -24.47 -13.19
CA GLY A 314 -2.19 -25.92 -13.02
C GLY A 314 -1.57 -26.75 -14.14
N LEU A 315 -0.98 -26.13 -15.16
CA LEU A 315 -0.25 -26.79 -16.23
C LEU A 315 1.25 -26.52 -16.09
N ARG A 316 2.09 -27.49 -16.53
CA ARG A 316 3.54 -27.39 -16.52
C ARG A 316 4.05 -26.74 -17.80
N VAL A 317 4.85 -25.71 -17.68
CA VAL A 317 5.60 -25.13 -18.79
C VAL A 317 6.73 -26.10 -19.17
N ILE A 318 6.90 -26.35 -20.45
CA ILE A 318 8.01 -27.15 -20.99
C ILE A 318 8.95 -26.25 -21.78
N ASN A 319 10.24 -26.36 -21.49
CA ASN A 319 11.29 -25.71 -22.26
C ASN A 319 11.86 -26.71 -23.28
N GLY A 320 11.80 -26.39 -24.58
CA GLY A 320 12.40 -27.19 -25.66
C GLY A 320 11.50 -28.30 -26.22
N SER A 321 11.99 -29.12 -27.03
CA SER A 321 11.59 -30.36 -27.71
C SER A 321 10.12 -30.70 -28.03
N LEU A 322 9.11 -29.96 -27.53
CA LEU A 322 7.68 -30.16 -27.86
C LEU A 322 7.14 -29.02 -28.72
N GLN A 323 6.31 -29.35 -29.69
CA GLN A 323 5.62 -28.37 -30.54
C GLN A 323 4.12 -28.33 -30.24
N ALA A 324 3.50 -27.20 -30.51
CA ALA A 324 2.05 -27.06 -30.41
C ALA A 324 1.34 -28.07 -31.31
N GLY A 325 0.26 -28.70 -30.81
CA GLY A 325 -0.51 -29.67 -31.54
C GLY A 325 0.05 -31.10 -31.52
N GLU A 326 1.23 -31.34 -30.98
CA GLU A 326 1.70 -32.70 -30.73
C GLU A 326 0.83 -33.41 -29.70
N LYS A 327 0.62 -34.72 -29.90
CA LYS A 327 -0.21 -35.54 -29.03
C LYS A 327 0.63 -36.25 -27.99
N ILE A 328 0.37 -36.00 -26.71
CA ILE A 328 1.08 -36.63 -25.60
C ILE A 328 0.16 -37.54 -24.79
N ILE A 329 0.71 -38.60 -24.24
CA ILE A 329 0.01 -39.52 -23.34
C ILE A 329 0.02 -38.90 -21.93
N ILE A 330 -1.19 -38.69 -21.37
CA ILE A 330 -1.31 -38.08 -20.04
C ILE A 330 -1.10 -39.11 -18.93
N LYS A 331 -1.63 -40.33 -19.11
CA LYS A 331 -1.58 -41.39 -18.09
C LYS A 331 -1.66 -42.75 -18.75
N GLY A 332 -0.89 -43.71 -18.25
CA GLY A 332 -0.97 -45.11 -18.68
C GLY A 332 0.35 -45.84 -18.50
N LEU A 333 0.26 -47.15 -18.34
CA LEU A 333 1.44 -48.05 -18.29
C LEU A 333 1.90 -48.37 -19.73
N VAL A 334 2.51 -47.39 -20.38
CA VAL A 334 3.02 -47.49 -21.73
C VAL A 334 4.54 -47.41 -21.72
N ARG A 335 5.19 -48.32 -22.46
CA ARG A 335 6.64 -48.26 -22.67
C ARG A 335 6.96 -47.60 -24.02
N PRO A 336 8.10 -46.95 -24.18
CA PRO A 336 8.52 -46.45 -25.47
C PRO A 336 8.51 -47.57 -26.54
N GLY A 337 8.02 -47.26 -27.73
CA GLY A 337 7.87 -48.19 -28.84
C GLY A 337 6.60 -49.02 -28.87
N MET A 338 5.76 -48.97 -27.84
CA MET A 338 4.47 -49.68 -27.84
C MET A 338 3.43 -48.97 -28.74
N ALA A 339 2.66 -49.80 -29.50
CA ALA A 339 1.49 -49.33 -30.22
C ALA A 339 0.36 -49.01 -29.21
N VAL A 340 -0.29 -47.87 -29.36
CA VAL A 340 -1.36 -47.38 -28.49
C VAL A 340 -2.59 -46.99 -29.28
N THR A 341 -3.75 -47.08 -28.68
CA THR A 341 -4.99 -46.55 -29.26
C THR A 341 -5.31 -45.23 -28.55
N PRO A 342 -5.12 -44.06 -29.21
CA PRO A 342 -5.29 -42.78 -28.58
C PRO A 342 -6.76 -42.47 -28.34
N ARG A 343 -7.10 -42.11 -27.09
CA ARG A 343 -8.40 -41.53 -26.71
C ARG A 343 -8.17 -40.05 -26.38
N MET A 344 -8.65 -39.17 -27.25
CA MET A 344 -8.49 -37.74 -27.05
C MET A 344 -9.19 -37.26 -25.78
N VAL A 345 -8.47 -36.54 -24.94
CA VAL A 345 -8.97 -35.86 -23.77
C VAL A 345 -8.50 -34.40 -23.82
N PRO A 346 -9.28 -33.44 -23.29
CA PRO A 346 -8.82 -32.06 -23.27
C PRO A 346 -7.60 -31.93 -22.35
N MET A 347 -6.65 -31.07 -22.70
CA MET A 347 -5.55 -30.67 -21.83
C MET A 347 -6.12 -29.85 -20.70
N GLN A 348 -6.32 -30.44 -19.54
CA GLN A 348 -6.88 -29.78 -18.34
C GLN A 348 -5.87 -29.83 -17.20
N PRO A 349 -5.80 -28.78 -16.35
CA PRO A 349 -5.07 -28.91 -15.10
C PRO A 349 -5.68 -30.04 -14.26
N PRO A 350 -4.86 -30.76 -13.44
CA PRO A 350 -5.36 -31.81 -12.58
C PRO A 350 -6.51 -31.27 -11.73
N ALA A 351 -7.64 -31.96 -11.72
CA ALA A 351 -8.78 -31.60 -10.88
C ALA A 351 -8.30 -31.53 -9.42
N ALA A 352 -8.55 -30.41 -8.76
CA ALA A 352 -8.27 -30.30 -7.32
C ALA A 352 -8.90 -31.49 -6.61
N PRO A 353 -8.20 -32.18 -5.67
CA PRO A 353 -8.76 -33.29 -4.94
C PRO A 353 -10.07 -32.82 -4.29
N ALA A 354 -11.16 -33.53 -4.57
CA ALA A 354 -12.47 -33.27 -3.99
C ALA A 354 -12.28 -33.25 -2.45
N ALA A 355 -12.51 -32.10 -1.84
CA ALA A 355 -12.45 -31.95 -0.39
C ALA A 355 -13.42 -32.93 0.23
N GLY A 356 -12.87 -33.93 0.96
CA GLY A 356 -13.46 -34.76 1.97
C GLY A 356 -14.91 -35.22 1.72
N ALA A 357 -15.08 -36.40 1.12
CA ALA A 357 -16.18 -37.24 1.51
C ALA A 357 -15.91 -37.73 2.93
N ASP A 358 -16.68 -37.19 3.88
CA ASP A 358 -16.70 -37.59 5.27
C ASP A 358 -17.13 -39.04 5.41
N PRO A 359 -16.32 -40.01 5.88
CA PRO A 359 -16.71 -41.42 6.01
C PRO A 359 -17.47 -41.70 7.31
N ALA A 360 -18.29 -40.78 7.80
CA ALA A 360 -19.04 -40.94 9.03
C ALA A 360 -20.56 -40.78 8.80
N LYS A 361 -21.15 -41.63 7.96
CA LYS A 361 -22.60 -41.93 7.98
C LYS A 361 -22.90 -43.24 7.28
N ALA A 362 -22.42 -44.31 7.86
CA ALA A 362 -22.96 -45.67 7.61
C ALA A 362 -22.66 -46.50 8.87
N ASP A 363 -23.49 -46.32 9.89
CA ASP A 363 -23.88 -47.39 10.82
C ASP A 363 -24.86 -46.79 11.83
N GLY A 364 -26.09 -47.25 11.80
CA GLY A 364 -27.07 -46.83 12.78
C GLY A 364 -28.52 -47.06 12.43
N ALA A 365 -28.82 -48.16 11.74
CA ALA A 365 -30.20 -48.63 11.62
C ALA A 365 -30.27 -50.14 11.78
N ALA A 366 -30.19 -50.62 13.01
CA ALA A 366 -30.75 -51.94 13.40
C ALA A 366 -30.78 -52.08 14.90
N GLY A 367 -31.96 -52.33 15.42
CA GLY A 367 -32.19 -52.93 16.74
C GLY A 367 -32.45 -51.87 17.84
N SER A 368 -33.50 -51.89 18.56
CA SER A 368 -34.56 -52.86 18.81
C SER A 368 -35.50 -52.26 19.85
N ALA A 369 -36.71 -52.68 19.77
CA ALA A 369 -37.75 -52.54 20.79
C ALA A 369 -37.40 -53.27 22.12
N GLU A 370 -38.19 -52.96 23.17
CA GLU A 370 -38.28 -53.60 24.52
C GLU A 370 -37.32 -53.02 25.56
N ALA A 371 -37.73 -52.62 26.74
CA ALA A 371 -38.84 -52.94 27.63
C ALA A 371 -38.89 -51.93 28.81
N ARG A 372 -40.11 -51.65 29.20
CA ARG A 372 -40.66 -51.30 30.52
C ARG A 372 -39.75 -51.58 31.74
N LYS A 373 -39.52 -50.61 32.57
CA LYS A 373 -40.16 -50.42 33.89
C LYS A 373 -39.83 -49.06 34.43
#